data_945e1ae80c712fb2873b3807004df60f
#
_entry.id   945e1ae80c712fb2873b3807004df60f
#
_cell.length_a   1.000
_cell.length_b   1.000
_cell.length_c   1.000
_cell.angle_alpha   90.00
_cell.angle_beta   90.00
_cell.angle_gamma   90.00
#
_symmetry.space_group_name_H-M   'P 1'
#
loop_
_entity.id
_entity.type
_entity.pdbx_description
1 polymer ?
#
loop_
_entity_poly.entity_id
_entity_poly.type
_entity_poly.pdbx_seq_one_letter_code
_entity_poly.pdbx_strand_id
1 'polypeptide(L)'
;GDVYKRQPSMAGASSCSKIRFTGRQQWVDTDKAPNLQTISFNGRLGESRSALGAIAYNDQNGYHSQSGGYLTYAHHIMFSRSELDLDMLSFGLSAGLIQYKLDESSFLSAGFDPLISGVEQSATNFNIDFGFSYQYLDFYIHTSIKNLLKNDGINFNEQGLSYNNLRTYIMSSGYLFSNSSDSWYYE
;
A
#
# COMPACT_ATOMS: atom_id res chain seq x y z
N GLY A 1 -7.63 -6.83 -7.16
CA GLY A 1 -7.67 -7.14 -5.72
C GLY A 1 -6.67 -6.41 -4.84
N ASP A 2 -5.60 -5.77 -5.38
CA ASP A 2 -4.54 -5.18 -4.53
C ASP A 2 -4.82 -3.73 -4.10
N VAL A 3 -5.72 -3.03 -4.75
CA VAL A 3 -6.08 -1.65 -4.41
C VAL A 3 -6.73 -1.59 -3.03
N TYR A 4 -7.59 -2.55 -2.70
CA TYR A 4 -8.26 -2.61 -1.39
C TYR A 4 -7.31 -2.91 -0.22
N LYS A 5 -6.23 -3.64 -0.46
CA LYS A 5 -5.26 -4.00 0.59
C LYS A 5 -4.37 -2.84 1.03
N ARG A 6 -4.27 -1.79 0.22
CA ARG A 6 -3.44 -0.60 0.47
C ARG A 6 -4.25 0.62 0.90
N GLN A 7 -5.54 0.47 1.12
CA GLN A 7 -6.40 1.58 1.55
C GLN A 7 -6.39 1.70 3.08
N PRO A 8 -5.94 2.83 3.65
CA PRO A 8 -5.81 2.99 5.09
C PRO A 8 -7.10 2.77 5.88
N SER A 9 -8.25 3.20 5.34
CA SER A 9 -9.55 3.06 6.00
C SER A 9 -10.07 1.62 6.09
N MET A 10 -9.48 0.67 5.34
CA MET A 10 -9.88 -0.73 5.33
C MET A 10 -9.13 -1.59 6.37
N ALA A 11 -8.20 -1.00 7.13
CA ALA A 11 -7.56 -1.73 8.22
C ALA A 11 -8.63 -2.15 9.25
N GLY A 12 -8.60 -3.44 9.66
CA GLY A 12 -9.56 -3.99 10.62
C GLY A 12 -10.99 -4.20 10.10
N ALA A 13 -11.26 -4.02 8.81
CA ALA A 13 -12.58 -4.30 8.22
C ALA A 13 -12.98 -5.78 8.34
N SER A 14 -12.02 -6.69 8.49
CA SER A 14 -12.32 -8.10 8.74
C SER A 14 -12.53 -8.39 10.23
N SER A 15 -13.35 -9.37 10.52
CA SER A 15 -13.72 -9.78 11.89
C SER A 15 -12.59 -10.43 12.71
N CYS A 16 -11.48 -10.80 12.08
CA CYS A 16 -10.35 -11.44 12.75
C CYS A 16 -9.02 -10.76 12.37
N SER A 17 -8.04 -10.87 13.26
CA SER A 17 -6.65 -10.48 12.96
C SER A 17 -6.06 -11.42 11.92
N LYS A 18 -5.35 -10.88 10.95
CA LYS A 18 -4.75 -11.63 9.84
C LYS A 18 -3.29 -11.26 9.67
N ILE A 19 -2.46 -12.27 9.54
CA ILE A 19 -1.08 -12.14 9.04
C ILE A 19 -1.05 -12.80 7.67
N ARG A 20 -0.44 -12.14 6.71
CA ARG A 20 -0.28 -12.67 5.35
C ARG A 20 1.15 -12.52 4.89
N PHE A 21 1.69 -13.60 4.38
CA PHE A 21 2.95 -13.63 3.65
C PHE A 21 2.63 -13.83 2.16
N THR A 22 3.29 -13.08 1.32
CA THR A 22 3.19 -13.24 -0.14
C THR A 22 4.59 -13.22 -0.70
N GLY A 23 4.96 -14.25 -1.44
CA GLY A 23 6.17 -14.33 -2.23
C GLY A 23 5.79 -14.51 -3.69
N ARG A 24 6.42 -13.75 -4.60
CA ARG A 24 6.25 -13.88 -6.04
C ARG A 24 7.63 -13.79 -6.68
N GLN A 25 7.99 -14.81 -7.43
CA GLN A 25 9.19 -14.84 -8.25
C GLN A 25 8.77 -15.09 -9.70
N GLN A 26 9.34 -14.35 -10.63
CA GLN A 26 9.08 -14.49 -12.06
C GLN A 26 10.39 -14.75 -12.78
N TRP A 27 10.35 -15.54 -13.88
CA TRP A 27 11.51 -15.85 -14.75
C TRP A 27 12.71 -16.44 -13.98
N VAL A 28 12.49 -17.57 -13.36
CA VAL A 28 13.42 -18.24 -12.41
C VAL A 28 14.81 -18.48 -13.01
N ASP A 29 14.92 -18.61 -14.33
CA ASP A 29 16.17 -18.89 -15.04
C ASP A 29 16.92 -17.63 -15.52
N THR A 30 16.48 -16.44 -15.05
CA THR A 30 17.09 -15.18 -15.47
C THR A 30 17.83 -14.55 -14.30
N ASP A 31 19.07 -14.09 -14.53
CA ASP A 31 19.82 -13.32 -13.54
C ASP A 31 19.03 -12.04 -13.19
N LYS A 32 18.94 -11.73 -11.88
CA LYS A 32 18.18 -10.59 -11.35
C LYS A 32 16.67 -10.60 -11.70
N ALA A 33 16.08 -11.81 -11.69
CA ALA A 33 14.66 -12.01 -11.92
C ALA A 33 13.78 -11.22 -10.92
N PRO A 34 12.60 -10.73 -11.36
CA PRO A 34 11.68 -10.03 -10.47
C PRO A 34 11.26 -10.87 -9.28
N ASN A 35 11.44 -10.33 -8.07
CA ASN A 35 11.11 -10.96 -6.82
C ASN A 35 10.38 -9.98 -5.90
N LEU A 36 9.14 -10.29 -5.55
CA LEU A 36 8.35 -9.51 -4.61
C LEU A 36 8.07 -10.33 -3.36
N GLN A 37 8.47 -9.82 -2.22
CA GLN A 37 8.17 -10.38 -0.92
C GLN A 37 7.36 -9.37 -0.11
N THR A 38 6.27 -9.82 0.50
CA THR A 38 5.42 -8.96 1.32
C THR A 38 4.98 -9.69 2.57
N ILE A 39 5.08 -9.04 3.70
CA ILE A 39 4.45 -9.43 4.95
C ILE A 39 3.45 -8.36 5.35
N SER A 40 2.24 -8.76 5.72
CA SER A 40 1.23 -7.82 6.21
C SER A 40 0.52 -8.37 7.43
N PHE A 41 0.22 -7.47 8.36
CA PHE A 41 -0.62 -7.68 9.51
C PHE A 41 -1.81 -6.74 9.44
N ASN A 42 -2.96 -7.21 9.88
CA ASN A 42 -4.18 -6.44 9.98
C ASN A 42 -5.03 -6.99 11.13
N GLY A 43 -5.43 -6.14 12.07
CA GLY A 43 -6.21 -6.58 13.22
C GLY A 43 -6.89 -5.44 13.96
N ARG A 44 -7.99 -5.76 14.63
CA ARG A 44 -8.67 -4.84 15.53
C ARG A 44 -7.96 -4.75 16.88
N LEU A 45 -8.04 -3.60 17.52
CA LEU A 45 -7.54 -3.38 18.87
C LEU A 45 -8.61 -3.83 19.90
N GLY A 46 -8.62 -5.12 20.21
CA GLY A 46 -9.61 -5.72 21.10
C GLY A 46 -11.03 -5.55 20.58
N GLU A 47 -11.96 -5.18 21.44
CA GLU A 47 -13.38 -4.90 21.08
C GLU A 47 -13.59 -3.45 20.59
N SER A 48 -12.52 -2.68 20.47
CA SER A 48 -12.61 -1.29 20.03
C SER A 48 -13.00 -1.17 18.56
N ARG A 49 -13.50 0.01 18.20
CA ARG A 49 -13.76 0.39 16.80
C ARG A 49 -12.50 0.79 16.05
N SER A 50 -11.34 0.62 16.68
CA SER A 50 -10.04 0.96 16.11
C SER A 50 -9.31 -0.29 15.65
N ALA A 51 -8.49 -0.13 14.64
CA ALA A 51 -7.68 -1.20 14.08
C ALA A 51 -6.28 -0.72 13.73
N LEU A 52 -5.35 -1.65 13.76
CA LEU A 52 -3.98 -1.47 13.31
C LEU A 52 -3.69 -2.37 12.12
N GLY A 53 -2.95 -1.82 11.18
CA GLY A 53 -2.36 -2.54 10.07
C GLY A 53 -0.87 -2.26 10.00
N ALA A 54 -0.14 -3.23 9.51
CA ALA A 54 1.27 -3.08 9.17
C ALA A 54 1.55 -3.83 7.88
N ILE A 55 2.39 -3.27 7.03
CA ILE A 55 2.89 -3.95 5.83
C ILE A 55 4.36 -3.63 5.66
N ALA A 56 5.15 -4.65 5.35
CA ALA A 56 6.51 -4.50 4.87
C ALA A 56 6.66 -5.28 3.57
N TYR A 57 7.41 -4.72 2.64
CA TYR A 57 7.62 -5.33 1.34
C TYR A 57 9.04 -5.09 0.84
N ASN A 58 9.52 -6.01 0.03
CA ASN A 58 10.74 -5.90 -0.73
C ASN A 58 10.44 -6.35 -2.17
N ASP A 59 10.60 -5.42 -3.10
CA ASP A 59 10.37 -5.62 -4.53
C ASP A 59 11.68 -5.40 -5.27
N GLN A 60 12.19 -6.44 -5.91
CA GLN A 60 13.39 -6.39 -6.72
C GLN A 60 13.01 -6.69 -8.16
N ASN A 61 13.40 -5.81 -9.06
CA ASN A 61 13.15 -5.95 -10.50
C ASN A 61 14.38 -5.52 -11.29
N GLY A 62 15.19 -6.50 -11.68
CA GLY A 62 16.47 -6.22 -12.32
C GLY A 62 17.43 -5.49 -11.39
N TYR A 63 17.91 -4.34 -11.83
CA TYR A 63 18.81 -3.44 -11.10
C TYR A 63 18.09 -2.47 -10.15
N HIS A 64 16.77 -2.40 -10.24
CA HIS A 64 15.94 -1.60 -9.34
C HIS A 64 15.46 -2.45 -8.18
N SER A 65 15.60 -1.93 -6.98
CA SER A 65 14.93 -2.49 -5.82
C SER A 65 14.18 -1.43 -5.04
N GLN A 66 13.03 -1.80 -4.53
CA GLN A 66 12.20 -0.97 -3.69
C GLN A 66 11.82 -1.76 -2.45
N SER A 67 12.20 -1.26 -1.30
CA SER A 67 11.76 -1.82 -0.02
C SER A 67 11.05 -0.77 0.80
N GLY A 68 10.09 -1.18 1.59
CA GLY A 68 9.35 -0.23 2.39
C GLY A 68 8.47 -0.89 3.44
N GLY A 69 7.94 -0.05 4.30
CA GLY A 69 6.98 -0.46 5.31
C GLY A 69 6.05 0.68 5.69
N TYR A 70 4.80 0.31 5.99
CA TYR A 70 3.76 1.23 6.45
C TYR A 70 3.13 0.69 7.72
N LEU A 71 2.84 1.60 8.64
CA LEU A 71 1.94 1.40 9.76
C LEU A 71 0.64 2.16 9.49
N THR A 72 -0.47 1.51 9.73
CA THR A 72 -1.80 2.05 9.46
C THR A 72 -2.62 2.02 10.74
N TYR A 73 -3.28 3.12 11.06
CA TYR A 73 -4.32 3.19 12.06
C TYR A 73 -5.65 3.48 11.37
N ALA A 74 -6.70 2.74 11.71
CA ALA A 74 -8.04 2.98 11.23
C ALA A 74 -9.03 3.07 12.39
N HIS A 75 -10.05 3.89 12.20
CA HIS A 75 -11.17 4.03 13.15
C HIS A 75 -12.48 3.90 12.40
N HIS A 76 -13.37 3.03 12.89
CA HIS A 76 -14.66 2.71 12.30
C HIS A 76 -15.78 3.25 13.18
N ILE A 77 -16.61 4.10 12.63
CA ILE A 77 -17.81 4.65 13.28
C ILE A 77 -18.99 3.92 12.69
N MET A 78 -19.67 3.13 13.51
CA MET A 78 -20.90 2.44 13.13
C MET A 78 -22.10 3.28 13.60
N PHE A 79 -22.93 3.73 12.66
CA PHE A 79 -24.15 4.49 12.97
C PHE A 79 -25.33 3.56 13.20
N SER A 80 -25.41 2.44 12.49
CA SER A 80 -26.36 1.37 12.69
C SER A 80 -25.67 0.01 12.66
N ARG A 81 -26.15 -0.91 13.49
CA ARG A 81 -25.73 -2.32 13.53
C ARG A 81 -26.93 -3.22 13.56
N SER A 82 -27.79 -3.10 12.57
CA SER A 82 -28.82 -4.10 12.30
C SER A 82 -28.20 -5.21 11.43
N GLU A 83 -28.68 -6.44 11.54
CA GLU A 83 -28.26 -7.53 10.65
C GLU A 83 -28.57 -7.25 9.18
N LEU A 84 -29.47 -6.29 8.92
CA LEU A 84 -29.94 -5.90 7.60
C LEU A 84 -29.34 -4.56 7.10
N ASP A 85 -28.85 -3.70 8.01
CA ASP A 85 -28.43 -2.35 7.67
C ASP A 85 -27.01 -2.08 8.19
N LEU A 86 -26.04 -2.08 7.31
CA LEU A 86 -24.67 -1.65 7.63
C LEU A 86 -24.50 -0.17 7.26
N ASP A 87 -24.40 0.68 8.27
CA ASP A 87 -24.06 2.09 8.12
C ASP A 87 -22.75 2.37 8.86
N MET A 88 -21.67 2.46 8.11
CA MET A 88 -20.32 2.53 8.67
C MET A 88 -19.48 3.58 7.95
N LEU A 89 -18.88 4.46 8.74
CA LEU A 89 -17.90 5.41 8.32
C LEU A 89 -16.53 5.01 8.86
N SER A 90 -15.54 4.98 8.01
CA SER A 90 -14.18 4.58 8.37
C SER A 90 -13.14 5.60 7.92
N PHE A 91 -12.23 5.94 8.81
CA PHE A 91 -11.07 6.77 8.53
C PHE A 91 -9.82 5.98 8.77
N GLY A 92 -8.82 6.21 7.96
CA GLY A 92 -7.52 5.57 8.10
C GLY A 92 -6.38 6.53 7.82
N LEU A 93 -5.31 6.41 8.61
CA LEU A 93 -4.06 7.10 8.41
C LEU A 93 -2.94 6.08 8.36
N SER A 94 -2.09 6.18 7.33
CA SER A 94 -0.88 5.37 7.23
C SER A 94 0.34 6.25 7.18
N ALA A 95 1.40 5.81 7.85
CA ALA A 95 2.72 6.43 7.78
C ALA A 95 3.75 5.36 7.46
N GLY A 96 4.70 5.67 6.58
CA GLY A 96 5.68 4.69 6.15
C GLY A 96 6.92 5.28 5.52
N LEU A 97 7.91 4.40 5.36
CA LEU A 97 9.17 4.68 4.69
C LEU A 97 9.27 3.81 3.45
N ILE A 98 9.77 4.41 2.37
CA ILE A 98 10.08 3.70 1.13
C ILE A 98 11.52 4.02 0.79
N GLN A 99 12.31 2.99 0.57
CA GLN A 99 13.69 3.08 0.06
C GLN A 99 13.72 2.56 -1.37
N TYR A 100 14.24 3.38 -2.24
CA TYR A 100 14.56 3.02 -3.63
C TYR A 100 16.06 2.82 -3.74
N LYS A 101 16.48 1.79 -4.46
CA LYS A 101 17.87 1.51 -4.77
C LYS A 101 18.02 1.21 -6.26
N LEU A 102 19.06 1.76 -6.85
CA LEU A 102 19.49 1.50 -8.22
C LEU A 102 20.94 1.02 -8.18
N ASP A 103 21.17 -0.20 -8.63
CA ASP A 103 22.49 -0.80 -8.70
C ASP A 103 23.08 -0.57 -10.12
N GLU A 104 23.94 0.43 -10.23
CA GLU A 104 24.65 0.75 -11.49
C GLU A 104 26.04 0.10 -11.59
N SER A 105 26.45 -0.67 -10.58
CA SER A 105 27.82 -1.23 -10.50
C SER A 105 28.18 -2.14 -11.69
N SER A 106 27.19 -2.79 -12.31
CA SER A 106 27.39 -3.68 -13.46
C SER A 106 27.40 -2.97 -14.81
N PHE A 107 27.10 -1.68 -14.88
CA PHE A 107 27.07 -0.94 -16.15
C PHE A 107 28.44 -0.43 -16.59
N LEU A 108 29.44 -0.43 -15.71
CA LEU A 108 30.81 0.03 -16.00
C LEU A 108 31.56 -0.79 -17.06
N SER A 109 31.10 -2.00 -17.36
CA SER A 109 31.80 -2.91 -18.30
C SER A 109 31.56 -2.59 -19.79
N ALA A 110 30.67 -1.69 -20.14
CA ALA A 110 30.27 -1.41 -21.53
C ALA A 110 30.85 -0.13 -22.15
N GLY A 111 31.70 0.64 -21.42
CA GLY A 111 32.27 1.89 -21.86
C GLY A 111 32.06 3.02 -20.83
N PHE A 112 32.95 4.01 -20.88
CA PHE A 112 32.82 5.17 -19.98
C PHE A 112 31.65 6.06 -20.41
N ASP A 113 30.55 6.06 -19.64
CA ASP A 113 29.46 7.00 -19.77
C ASP A 113 29.47 7.94 -18.55
N PRO A 114 29.67 9.26 -18.75
CA PRO A 114 29.72 10.22 -17.64
C PRO A 114 28.38 10.37 -16.87
N LEU A 115 27.29 9.83 -17.39
CA LEU A 115 25.97 9.82 -16.73
C LEU A 115 25.77 8.62 -15.78
N ILE A 116 26.63 7.61 -15.90
CA ILE A 116 26.58 6.41 -15.05
C ILE A 116 27.60 6.55 -13.94
N SER A 117 27.13 6.70 -12.70
CA SER A 117 28.03 6.87 -11.55
C SER A 117 28.79 5.59 -11.19
N GLY A 118 28.31 4.42 -11.62
CA GLY A 118 28.90 3.12 -11.33
C GLY A 118 28.83 2.69 -9.87
N VAL A 119 27.98 3.33 -9.08
CA VAL A 119 27.76 3.06 -7.65
C VAL A 119 26.28 2.75 -7.37
N GLU A 120 26.03 2.12 -6.26
CA GLU A 120 24.67 1.94 -5.77
C GLU A 120 24.09 3.29 -5.31
N GLN A 121 23.02 3.71 -5.95
CA GLN A 121 22.29 4.92 -5.56
C GLN A 121 21.07 4.52 -4.72
N SER A 122 20.84 5.23 -3.62
CA SER A 122 19.68 4.99 -2.76
C SER A 122 18.97 6.28 -2.38
N ALA A 123 17.64 6.23 -2.32
CA ALA A 123 16.80 7.32 -1.86
C ALA A 123 15.76 6.77 -0.88
N THR A 124 15.60 7.43 0.27
CA THR A 124 14.59 7.05 1.26
C THR A 124 13.58 8.18 1.42
N ASN A 125 12.31 7.86 1.26
CA ASN A 125 11.21 8.81 1.37
C ASN A 125 10.27 8.41 2.51
N PHE A 126 9.83 9.41 3.29
CA PHE A 126 8.76 9.25 4.27
C PHE A 126 7.44 9.68 3.63
N ASN A 127 6.42 8.85 3.76
CA ASN A 127 5.10 9.08 3.22
C ASN A 127 4.02 8.99 4.27
N ILE A 128 2.98 9.80 4.08
CA ILE A 128 1.72 9.72 4.84
C ILE A 128 0.59 9.57 3.84
N ASP A 129 -0.29 8.60 4.09
CA ASP A 129 -1.49 8.33 3.30
C ASP A 129 -2.73 8.47 4.19
N PHE A 130 -3.79 9.06 3.64
CA PHE A 130 -5.08 9.17 4.29
C PHE A 130 -6.13 8.41 3.50
N GLY A 131 -7.02 7.71 4.21
CA GLY A 131 -8.14 6.97 3.62
C GLY A 131 -9.45 7.29 4.31
N PHE A 132 -10.49 7.36 3.53
CA PHE A 132 -11.87 7.53 3.95
C PHE A 132 -12.73 6.49 3.25
N SER A 133 -13.68 5.91 3.98
CA SER A 133 -14.59 4.90 3.45
C SER A 133 -15.96 5.09 4.10
N TYR A 134 -16.99 5.14 3.30
CA TYR A 134 -18.36 5.14 3.75
C TYR A 134 -19.11 3.98 3.11
N GLN A 135 -19.81 3.21 3.92
CA GLN A 135 -20.66 2.12 3.49
C GLN A 135 -22.05 2.30 4.09
N TYR A 136 -23.04 2.29 3.22
CA TYR A 136 -24.45 2.38 3.56
C TYR A 136 -25.22 1.30 2.81
N LEU A 137 -25.78 0.32 3.56
CA LEU A 137 -26.38 -0.88 2.97
C LEU A 137 -25.42 -1.55 1.98
N ASP A 138 -25.88 -1.70 0.75
CA ASP A 138 -25.12 -2.29 -0.37
C ASP A 138 -24.26 -1.27 -1.12
N PHE A 139 -24.36 0.00 -0.80
CA PHE A 139 -23.57 1.06 -1.43
C PHE A 139 -22.29 1.32 -0.65
N TYR A 140 -21.18 1.47 -1.36
CA TYR A 140 -19.92 1.89 -0.75
C TYR A 140 -19.19 2.93 -1.59
N ILE A 141 -18.47 3.79 -0.91
CA ILE A 141 -17.54 4.74 -1.48
C ILE A 141 -16.24 4.70 -0.69
N HIS A 142 -15.13 4.64 -1.39
CA HIS A 142 -13.79 4.66 -0.84
C HIS A 142 -12.99 5.78 -1.47
N THR A 143 -12.31 6.56 -0.67
CA THR A 143 -11.41 7.62 -1.12
C THR A 143 -10.08 7.49 -0.40
N SER A 144 -8.99 7.64 -1.13
CA SER A 144 -7.63 7.55 -0.59
C SER A 144 -6.76 8.63 -1.21
N ILE A 145 -6.03 9.33 -0.37
CA ILE A 145 -5.03 10.30 -0.77
C ILE A 145 -3.68 9.74 -0.35
N LYS A 146 -2.84 9.44 -1.33
CA LYS A 146 -1.49 8.94 -1.11
C LYS A 146 -0.48 10.04 -1.25
N ASN A 147 0.63 9.91 -0.54
CA ASN A 147 1.74 10.85 -0.57
C ASN A 147 1.28 12.27 -0.20
N LEU A 148 0.64 12.41 0.97
CA LEU A 148 0.16 13.70 1.48
C LEU A 148 1.27 14.73 1.61
N LEU A 149 2.48 14.28 1.97
CA LEU A 149 3.65 15.13 2.05
C LEU A 149 4.19 15.40 0.65
N LYS A 150 4.37 16.67 0.32
CA LYS A 150 5.07 17.08 -0.90
C LYS A 150 6.54 16.69 -0.83
N ASN A 151 7.20 16.65 -1.98
CA ASN A 151 8.59 16.29 -2.17
C ASN A 151 9.65 17.04 -1.35
N ASP A 152 9.30 18.13 -0.72
CA ASP A 152 10.19 18.84 0.22
C ASP A 152 10.29 18.12 1.58
N GLY A 153 9.57 16.99 1.74
CA GLY A 153 9.68 16.11 2.89
C GLY A 153 11.02 15.39 2.90
N ILE A 154 11.55 15.22 4.06
CA ILE A 154 12.81 14.63 4.49
C ILE A 154 13.40 13.66 3.45
N ASN A 155 14.18 14.18 2.51
CA ASN A 155 15.02 13.40 1.63
C ASN A 155 16.29 13.06 2.38
N PHE A 156 16.43 11.83 2.82
CA PHE A 156 17.69 11.31 3.38
C PHE A 156 18.66 10.96 2.24
N ASN A 157 18.93 11.90 1.36
CA ASN A 157 19.69 11.60 0.16
C ASN A 157 21.03 12.33 0.17
N GLU A 158 22.10 11.59 0.24
CA GLU A 158 23.47 12.13 0.16
C GLU A 158 23.93 12.40 -1.28
N GLN A 159 23.22 11.97 -2.31
CA GLN A 159 23.71 11.99 -3.70
C GLN A 159 22.72 12.53 -4.75
N GLY A 160 21.89 13.50 -4.43
CA GLY A 160 21.23 14.32 -5.45
C GLY A 160 20.13 13.67 -6.29
N LEU A 161 19.72 12.42 -6.03
CA LEU A 161 18.56 11.82 -6.66
C LEU A 161 17.27 12.43 -6.10
N SER A 162 16.66 13.31 -6.88
CA SER A 162 15.36 13.86 -6.56
C SER A 162 14.27 12.91 -7.08
N TYR A 163 13.64 12.15 -6.20
CA TYR A 163 12.46 11.36 -6.55
C TYR A 163 11.20 12.20 -6.35
N ASN A 164 10.45 12.39 -7.43
CA ASN A 164 9.24 13.20 -7.42
C ASN A 164 8.04 12.36 -6.94
N ASN A 165 7.75 12.42 -5.64
CA ASN A 165 6.63 11.69 -5.04
C ASN A 165 5.32 12.46 -5.25
N LEU A 166 4.60 12.15 -6.33
CA LEU A 166 3.37 12.83 -6.69
C LEU A 166 2.21 12.41 -5.76
N ARG A 167 1.46 13.40 -5.27
CA ARG A 167 0.21 13.14 -4.55
C ARG A 167 -0.79 12.46 -5.49
N THR A 168 -1.34 11.34 -5.03
CA THR A 168 -2.28 10.54 -5.82
C THR A 168 -3.62 10.47 -5.11
N TYR A 169 -4.69 10.79 -5.82
CA TYR A 169 -6.06 10.66 -5.37
C TYR A 169 -6.69 9.44 -6.00
N ILE A 170 -7.23 8.55 -5.19
CA ILE A 170 -7.90 7.33 -5.63
C ILE A 170 -9.31 7.37 -5.07
N MET A 171 -10.31 7.20 -5.92
CA MET A 171 -11.72 7.12 -5.54
C MET A 171 -12.34 5.90 -6.20
N SER A 172 -13.11 5.14 -5.45
CA SER A 172 -13.88 4.04 -5.94
C SER A 172 -15.26 4.02 -5.28
N SER A 173 -16.27 3.61 -6.01
CA SER A 173 -17.63 3.42 -5.50
C SER A 173 -18.22 2.18 -6.14
N GLY A 174 -19.13 1.53 -5.44
CA GLY A 174 -19.82 0.36 -5.95
C GLY A 174 -21.11 0.10 -5.21
N TYR A 175 -21.91 -0.76 -5.80
CA TYR A 175 -23.17 -1.24 -5.25
C TYR A 175 -23.22 -2.76 -5.37
N LEU A 176 -23.52 -3.44 -4.26
CA LEU A 176 -23.66 -4.89 -4.21
C LEU A 176 -25.11 -5.27 -4.56
N PHE A 177 -25.29 -5.91 -5.71
CA PHE A 177 -26.59 -6.43 -6.10
C PHE A 177 -26.74 -7.85 -5.54
N SER A 178 -27.62 -8.05 -4.57
CA SER A 178 -27.98 -9.37 -4.04
C SER A 178 -29.32 -9.78 -4.61
N ASN A 179 -29.38 -10.84 -5.40
CA ASN A 179 -30.61 -11.44 -5.84
C ASN A 179 -30.97 -12.59 -4.92
N SER A 180 -32.12 -12.52 -4.25
CA SER A 180 -32.57 -13.46 -3.20
C SER A 180 -32.86 -14.89 -3.69
N SER A 181 -32.67 -15.18 -4.98
CA SER A 181 -32.97 -16.49 -5.54
C SER A 181 -31.74 -17.32 -5.95
N ASP A 182 -30.56 -16.72 -6.07
CA ASP A 182 -29.31 -17.45 -6.37
C ASP A 182 -28.13 -16.71 -5.81
N SER A 183 -27.20 -17.45 -5.19
CA SER A 183 -26.00 -16.96 -4.51
C SER A 183 -24.90 -16.43 -5.48
N TRP A 184 -25.25 -15.63 -6.47
CA TRP A 184 -24.31 -14.98 -7.36
C TRP A 184 -24.05 -13.54 -6.90
N TYR A 185 -22.85 -13.29 -6.45
CA TYR A 185 -22.38 -11.94 -6.12
C TYR A 185 -21.60 -11.39 -7.30
N TYR A 186 -22.03 -10.26 -7.83
CA TYR A 186 -21.28 -9.49 -8.83
C TYR A 186 -20.62 -8.30 -8.14
N GLU A 187 -19.31 -8.27 -8.18
CA GLU A 187 -18.46 -7.19 -7.69
C GLU A 187 -17.92 -6.35 -8.87
#